data_fbc94c10434070c490e25abf8df08643
#
_entry.id   fbc94c10434070c490e25abf8df08643
#
_cell.length_a   1.000
_cell.length_b   1.000
_cell.length_c   1.000
_cell.angle_alpha   90.00
_cell.angle_beta   90.00
_cell.angle_gamma   90.00
#
_symmetry.space_group_name_H-M   'P 1'
#
loop_
_entity.id
_entity.type
_entity.pdbx_description
1 polymer ?
#
loop_
_entity_poly.entity_id
_entity_poly.type
_entity_poly.pdbx_seq_one_letter_code
_entity_poly.pdbx_strand_id
1 'polypeptide(L)'
;MFDPKRAAGLVAALSTALLLAACGKTPPASAGAQAAGAAPATAGEVNLYTTREPGLVQPLLDAFTAQTGIKVNTVMLRDGLTERLAAEGERSPADVLMTVDTGRLLDVVEAGYTQPIDSAVLNSAIPANLRSAEGQWFALSLRDRVVYADKDLDLSGFTYEDLADEKWKGRVCIRSGQHPYNTSLFAAMIAHNGAQATENWLTAVKGNLARKAAGGDRDVARDILAGICDIGIANAYYVGRMKNAEPGSEQRAWGDAIQVVRPVFAAENGGTHVNISGAAVARHAPNRDNAVKLLEYLVGDEAQSLYARANYEYPVKPGVALDPVVASFGEMTIDPLPLAQVVANRKLASELVDKVGFDN
;
A
#
# COMPACT_ATOMS: atom_id res chain seq x y z
N MET A 1 22.31 -50.47 22.77
CA MET A 1 22.48 -51.35 23.92
C MET A 1 21.34 -51.04 24.87
N PHE A 2 20.47 -52.08 25.02
CA PHE A 2 19.32 -52.22 25.95
C PHE A 2 18.03 -51.42 25.75
N ASP A 3 17.12 -52.08 25.10
CA ASP A 3 15.66 -52.25 25.27
C ASP A 3 15.42 -53.20 26.49
N PRO A 4 14.21 -53.56 26.90
CA PRO A 4 12.85 -53.01 26.90
C PRO A 4 12.01 -53.44 28.15
N LYS A 5 10.66 -53.25 28.03
CA LYS A 5 9.56 -54.13 28.50
C LYS A 5 8.78 -53.87 29.79
N ARG A 6 7.44 -53.85 29.54
CA ARG A 6 6.28 -54.55 30.25
C ARG A 6 5.70 -53.83 31.45
N ALA A 7 4.39 -53.87 31.77
CA ALA A 7 3.22 -54.68 31.40
C ALA A 7 1.95 -53.95 31.87
N ALA A 8 0.88 -54.01 31.21
CA ALA A 8 -0.38 -54.70 31.31
C ALA A 8 -1.06 -54.78 32.70
N GLY A 9 -2.34 -54.40 32.77
CA GLY A 9 -3.27 -54.64 33.86
C GLY A 9 -4.69 -54.23 33.52
N LEU A 10 -5.48 -55.19 33.05
CA LEU A 10 -6.94 -55.19 32.89
C LEU A 10 -7.60 -55.42 34.27
N VAL A 11 -8.72 -54.75 34.60
CA VAL A 11 -9.83 -55.37 35.36
C VAL A 11 -11.14 -54.71 34.95
N ALA A 12 -12.08 -55.57 34.51
CA ALA A 12 -13.49 -55.31 34.30
C ALA A 12 -14.29 -55.66 35.52
N ALA A 13 -15.38 -54.96 35.81
CA ALA A 13 -16.48 -55.49 36.62
C ALA A 13 -17.81 -54.84 36.20
N LEU A 14 -18.71 -55.69 35.79
CA LEU A 14 -20.18 -55.54 35.67
C LEU A 14 -20.86 -55.44 37.06
N SER A 15 -22.00 -54.74 37.15
CA SER A 15 -23.22 -55.19 37.84
C SER A 15 -24.32 -54.11 37.75
N THR A 16 -25.33 -54.38 37.05
CA THR A 16 -26.73 -54.76 37.31
C THR A 16 -27.69 -53.69 37.82
N ALA A 17 -28.81 -53.64 37.11
CA ALA A 17 -29.98 -52.78 37.23
C ALA A 17 -30.83 -53.06 38.52
N LEU A 18 -31.60 -52.02 38.91
CA LEU A 18 -32.93 -52.24 39.55
C LEU A 18 -33.86 -51.05 39.20
N LEU A 19 -35.01 -51.40 38.58
CA LEU A 19 -36.19 -50.56 38.37
C LEU A 19 -37.02 -50.42 39.67
N LEU A 20 -37.45 -49.23 40.00
CA LEU A 20 -38.61 -49.04 40.85
C LEU A 20 -39.42 -47.81 40.36
N ALA A 21 -40.64 -48.07 39.94
CA ALA A 21 -41.68 -47.14 39.57
C ALA A 21 -42.34 -46.54 40.83
N ALA A 22 -42.52 -45.22 40.86
CA ALA A 22 -43.50 -44.59 41.76
C ALA A 22 -44.15 -43.38 41.03
N CYS A 23 -45.45 -43.41 40.90
CA CYS A 23 -46.34 -42.35 40.42
C CYS A 23 -46.36 -41.18 41.36
N GLY A 24 -46.31 -39.94 40.89
CA GLY A 24 -46.55 -38.74 41.71
C GLY A 24 -46.67 -37.47 40.85
N LYS A 25 -47.89 -37.04 40.62
CA LYS A 25 -48.47 -35.75 40.30
C LYS A 25 -47.57 -34.62 39.76
N THR A 26 -47.87 -34.20 38.55
CA THR A 26 -47.41 -33.01 37.84
C THR A 26 -47.95 -31.70 38.43
N PRO A 27 -47.12 -30.65 38.57
CA PRO A 27 -47.51 -29.24 38.53
C PRO A 27 -47.21 -28.64 37.12
N PRO A 28 -47.87 -27.55 36.70
CA PRO A 28 -47.80 -27.07 35.32
C PRO A 28 -46.48 -26.41 34.99
N ALA A 29 -45.97 -26.72 33.83
CA ALA A 29 -44.80 -26.17 33.24
C ALA A 29 -44.96 -24.67 32.90
N SER A 30 -44.13 -23.83 33.50
CA SER A 30 -43.82 -22.52 32.94
C SER A 30 -42.80 -22.70 31.81
N ALA A 31 -43.25 -22.52 30.62
CA ALA A 31 -42.40 -22.54 29.42
C ALA A 31 -41.49 -21.29 29.39
N GLY A 32 -40.31 -21.39 29.98
CA GLY A 32 -39.19 -20.54 29.65
C GLY A 32 -38.51 -21.13 28.39
N ALA A 33 -38.93 -20.69 27.21
CA ALA A 33 -38.18 -20.95 25.99
C ALA A 33 -36.86 -20.17 26.09
N GLN A 34 -35.82 -20.84 26.56
CA GLN A 34 -34.46 -20.39 26.26
C GLN A 34 -34.30 -20.47 24.73
N ALA A 35 -34.33 -19.30 24.10
CA ALA A 35 -33.85 -19.17 22.74
C ALA A 35 -32.42 -19.71 22.73
N ALA A 36 -32.24 -20.89 22.10
CA ALA A 36 -30.93 -21.36 21.73
C ALA A 36 -30.30 -20.25 20.88
N GLY A 37 -29.30 -19.59 21.42
CA GLY A 37 -28.53 -18.62 20.68
C GLY A 37 -28.04 -19.32 19.39
N ALA A 38 -28.50 -18.85 18.25
CA ALA A 38 -27.96 -19.25 16.99
C ALA A 38 -26.45 -19.04 17.08
N ALA A 39 -25.67 -20.11 16.88
CA ALA A 39 -24.24 -19.98 16.71
C ALA A 39 -24.04 -18.88 15.65
N PRO A 40 -23.11 -17.92 15.85
CA PRO A 40 -22.87 -16.91 14.86
C PRO A 40 -22.56 -17.64 13.56
N ALA A 41 -23.35 -17.39 12.51
CA ALA A 41 -23.07 -17.88 11.17
C ALA A 41 -21.61 -17.53 10.91
N THR A 42 -20.80 -18.51 10.49
CA THR A 42 -19.41 -18.26 10.13
C THR A 42 -19.42 -17.13 9.09
N ALA A 43 -18.85 -15.99 9.46
CA ALA A 43 -18.97 -14.76 8.68
C ALA A 43 -18.26 -14.85 7.32
N GLY A 44 -17.68 -16.02 6.99
CA GLY A 44 -17.02 -16.31 5.73
C GLY A 44 -15.56 -15.90 5.71
N GLU A 45 -15.01 -15.84 4.50
CA GLU A 45 -13.62 -15.48 4.29
C GLU A 45 -13.43 -14.53 3.10
N VAL A 46 -12.22 -13.98 2.98
CA VAL A 46 -11.72 -13.22 1.83
C VAL A 46 -10.31 -13.70 1.51
N ASN A 47 -10.04 -13.98 0.24
CA ASN A 47 -8.72 -14.33 -0.25
C ASN A 47 -8.08 -13.08 -0.88
N LEU A 48 -7.11 -12.51 -0.18
CA LEU A 48 -6.39 -11.30 -0.58
C LEU A 48 -5.09 -11.67 -1.29
N TYR A 49 -4.96 -11.34 -2.58
CA TYR A 49 -3.69 -11.36 -3.30
C TYR A 49 -3.06 -9.97 -3.25
N THR A 50 -1.84 -9.88 -2.72
CA THR A 50 -1.21 -8.58 -2.49
C THR A 50 0.27 -8.56 -2.83
N THR A 51 0.74 -7.42 -3.35
CA THR A 51 2.16 -7.11 -3.46
C THR A 51 2.72 -6.40 -2.21
N ARG A 52 1.86 -6.11 -1.23
CA ARG A 52 2.25 -5.45 0.01
C ARG A 52 2.83 -6.44 1.02
N GLU A 53 3.90 -6.03 1.69
CA GLU A 53 4.50 -6.85 2.74
C GLU A 53 3.51 -7.11 3.88
N PRO A 54 3.42 -8.36 4.37
CA PRO A 54 2.42 -8.76 5.37
C PRO A 54 2.44 -7.88 6.63
N GLY A 55 3.61 -7.53 7.14
CA GLY A 55 3.75 -6.71 8.34
C GLY A 55 3.12 -5.31 8.24
N LEU A 56 2.86 -4.83 7.03
CA LEU A 56 2.27 -3.51 6.77
C LEU A 56 0.75 -3.55 6.55
N VAL A 57 0.19 -4.72 6.28
CA VAL A 57 -1.25 -4.89 6.04
C VAL A 57 -1.92 -5.73 7.12
N GLN A 58 -1.20 -6.66 7.75
CA GLN A 58 -1.76 -7.59 8.72
C GLN A 58 -2.52 -6.91 9.88
N PRO A 59 -2.04 -5.82 10.51
CA PRO A 59 -2.80 -5.16 11.56
C PRO A 59 -4.19 -4.67 11.12
N LEU A 60 -4.32 -4.25 9.86
CA LEU A 60 -5.60 -3.84 9.27
C LEU A 60 -6.54 -5.03 9.07
N LEU A 61 -5.99 -6.16 8.61
CA LEU A 61 -6.75 -7.38 8.36
C LEU A 61 -7.21 -8.04 9.68
N ASP A 62 -6.37 -7.98 10.71
CA ASP A 62 -6.70 -8.48 12.05
C ASP A 62 -7.84 -7.65 12.68
N ALA A 63 -7.78 -6.32 12.55
CA ALA A 63 -8.82 -5.43 13.02
C ALA A 63 -10.15 -5.65 12.25
N PHE A 64 -10.10 -5.79 10.92
CA PHE A 64 -11.25 -6.17 10.11
C PHE A 64 -11.87 -7.49 10.58
N THR A 65 -11.04 -8.51 10.78
CA THR A 65 -11.51 -9.83 11.23
C THR A 65 -12.12 -9.75 12.63
N ALA A 66 -11.52 -8.98 13.54
CA ALA A 66 -12.05 -8.78 14.89
C ALA A 66 -13.43 -8.09 14.88
N GLN A 67 -13.63 -7.13 13.98
CA GLN A 67 -14.87 -6.37 13.86
C GLN A 67 -16.00 -7.15 13.16
N THR A 68 -15.65 -7.94 12.13
CA THR A 68 -16.65 -8.54 11.22
C THR A 68 -16.81 -10.05 11.39
N GLY A 69 -15.84 -10.73 11.99
CA GLY A 69 -15.72 -12.19 12.01
C GLY A 69 -15.28 -12.78 10.66
N ILE A 70 -15.09 -11.99 9.61
CA ILE A 70 -14.65 -12.44 8.29
C ILE A 70 -13.13 -12.67 8.34
N LYS A 71 -12.71 -13.89 8.02
CA LYS A 71 -11.29 -14.24 7.95
C LYS A 71 -10.66 -13.74 6.66
N VAL A 72 -9.45 -13.16 6.72
CA VAL A 72 -8.69 -12.79 5.53
C VAL A 72 -7.50 -13.75 5.35
N ASN A 73 -7.50 -14.47 4.24
CA ASN A 73 -6.39 -15.32 3.81
C ASN A 73 -5.49 -14.52 2.85
N THR A 74 -4.25 -14.27 3.22
CA THR A 74 -3.35 -13.43 2.44
C THR A 74 -2.35 -14.25 1.64
N VAL A 75 -2.24 -13.97 0.35
CA VAL A 75 -1.20 -14.48 -0.54
C VAL A 75 -0.34 -13.31 -0.99
N MET A 76 0.90 -13.29 -0.51
CA MET A 76 1.86 -12.25 -0.91
C MET A 76 2.57 -12.66 -2.21
N LEU A 77 2.56 -11.76 -3.18
CA LEU A 77 3.20 -11.92 -4.49
C LEU A 77 4.10 -10.70 -4.72
N ARG A 78 5.41 -10.87 -4.67
CA ARG A 78 6.34 -9.77 -4.98
C ARG A 78 6.20 -9.32 -6.43
N ASP A 79 6.08 -10.29 -7.33
CA ASP A 79 5.90 -10.13 -8.77
C ASP A 79 4.96 -11.23 -9.29
N GLY A 80 4.53 -11.15 -10.56
CA GLY A 80 3.77 -12.22 -11.20
C GLY A 80 2.29 -12.29 -10.81
N LEU A 81 1.69 -11.20 -10.31
CA LEU A 81 0.26 -11.19 -9.96
C LEU A 81 -0.62 -11.45 -11.19
N THR A 82 -0.35 -10.77 -12.30
CA THR A 82 -1.10 -10.91 -13.56
C THR A 82 -0.93 -12.31 -14.15
N GLU A 83 0.30 -12.82 -14.18
CA GLU A 83 0.61 -14.17 -14.66
C GLU A 83 -0.07 -15.25 -13.83
N ARG A 84 -0.13 -15.07 -12.53
CA ARG A 84 -0.82 -16.00 -11.63
C ARG A 84 -2.32 -16.01 -11.89
N LEU A 85 -2.95 -14.84 -12.02
CA LEU A 85 -4.36 -14.73 -12.35
C LEU A 85 -4.67 -15.36 -13.71
N ALA A 86 -3.79 -15.18 -14.70
CA ALA A 86 -3.88 -15.83 -16.01
C ALA A 86 -3.84 -17.35 -15.91
N ALA A 87 -2.92 -17.90 -15.11
CA ALA A 87 -2.77 -19.33 -14.91
C ALA A 87 -3.95 -19.96 -14.15
N GLU A 88 -4.53 -19.26 -13.19
CA GLU A 88 -5.68 -19.70 -12.40
C GLU A 88 -7.00 -19.59 -13.19
N GLY A 89 -7.11 -18.55 -14.05
CA GLY A 89 -8.29 -18.28 -14.88
C GLY A 89 -9.57 -18.11 -14.06
N GLU A 90 -10.67 -18.69 -14.51
CA GLU A 90 -11.98 -18.62 -13.82
C GLU A 90 -12.01 -19.35 -12.47
N ARG A 91 -11.01 -20.19 -12.20
CA ARG A 91 -10.87 -20.93 -10.93
C ARG A 91 -10.00 -20.20 -9.91
N SER A 92 -9.59 -18.97 -10.19
CA SER A 92 -8.83 -18.18 -9.24
C SER A 92 -9.61 -18.05 -7.93
N PRO A 93 -9.00 -18.38 -6.77
CA PRO A 93 -9.64 -18.17 -5.48
C PRO A 93 -9.54 -16.71 -5.00
N ALA A 94 -8.87 -15.83 -5.73
CA ALA A 94 -8.68 -14.44 -5.34
C ALA A 94 -10.00 -13.68 -5.27
N ASP A 95 -10.23 -12.97 -4.16
CA ASP A 95 -11.36 -12.07 -3.97
C ASP A 95 -10.94 -10.61 -4.12
N VAL A 96 -9.81 -10.23 -3.51
CA VAL A 96 -9.26 -8.88 -3.54
C VAL A 96 -7.84 -8.91 -4.10
N LEU A 97 -7.56 -8.01 -5.03
CA LEU A 97 -6.26 -7.75 -5.61
C LEU A 97 -5.76 -6.42 -5.07
N MET A 98 -4.67 -6.41 -4.29
CA MET A 98 -4.10 -5.21 -3.68
C MET A 98 -2.66 -5.01 -4.14
N THR A 99 -2.35 -3.84 -4.67
CA THR A 99 -1.00 -3.50 -5.10
C THR A 99 -0.48 -2.23 -4.40
N VAL A 100 0.83 -2.08 -4.37
CA VAL A 100 1.52 -0.89 -3.84
C VAL A 100 1.96 0.08 -4.93
N ASP A 101 1.42 -0.07 -6.13
CA ASP A 101 1.77 0.77 -7.28
C ASP A 101 0.59 0.88 -8.25
N THR A 102 0.30 2.10 -8.69
CA THR A 102 -0.81 2.40 -9.61
C THR A 102 -0.69 1.60 -10.90
N GLY A 103 0.50 1.53 -11.47
CA GLY A 103 0.70 0.83 -12.72
C GLY A 103 0.40 -0.66 -12.62
N ARG A 104 0.91 -1.33 -11.58
CA ARG A 104 0.59 -2.74 -11.34
C ARG A 104 -0.90 -2.98 -11.11
N LEU A 105 -1.60 -2.02 -10.50
CA LEU A 105 -3.05 -2.11 -10.33
C LEU A 105 -3.77 -1.99 -11.68
N LEU A 106 -3.36 -1.05 -12.51
CA LEU A 106 -3.96 -0.88 -13.83
C LEU A 106 -3.60 -2.02 -14.79
N ASP A 107 -2.42 -2.63 -14.69
CA ASP A 107 -2.05 -3.82 -15.46
C ASP A 107 -3.07 -4.97 -15.25
N VAL A 108 -3.53 -5.21 -14.00
CA VAL A 108 -4.57 -6.23 -13.76
C VAL A 108 -5.96 -5.82 -14.21
N VAL A 109 -6.27 -4.50 -14.21
CA VAL A 109 -7.52 -3.95 -14.73
C VAL A 109 -7.58 -4.10 -16.26
N GLU A 110 -6.51 -3.69 -16.96
CA GLU A 110 -6.38 -3.77 -18.42
C GLU A 110 -6.40 -5.22 -18.92
N ALA A 111 -5.82 -6.13 -18.14
CA ALA A 111 -5.88 -7.57 -18.42
C ALA A 111 -7.27 -8.18 -18.16
N GLY A 112 -8.23 -7.41 -17.66
CA GLY A 112 -9.60 -7.85 -17.43
C GLY A 112 -9.76 -8.78 -16.22
N TYR A 113 -8.88 -8.69 -15.22
CA TYR A 113 -8.95 -9.52 -14.00
C TYR A 113 -9.72 -8.89 -12.86
N THR A 114 -10.36 -7.75 -13.08
CA THR A 114 -11.19 -7.05 -12.10
C THR A 114 -12.66 -7.02 -12.50
N GLN A 115 -13.53 -6.71 -11.57
CA GLN A 115 -14.94 -6.45 -11.81
C GLN A 115 -15.36 -5.11 -11.21
N PRO A 116 -16.34 -4.41 -11.81
CA PRO A 116 -16.81 -3.13 -11.30
C PRO A 116 -17.57 -3.31 -9.98
N ILE A 117 -17.34 -2.38 -9.06
CA ILE A 117 -18.05 -2.26 -7.79
C ILE A 117 -18.70 -0.88 -7.70
N ASP A 118 -19.99 -0.86 -7.45
CA ASP A 118 -20.70 0.34 -7.07
C ASP A 118 -20.94 0.32 -5.56
N SER A 119 -20.21 1.16 -4.82
CA SER A 119 -20.32 1.32 -3.37
C SER A 119 -20.36 2.79 -3.00
N ALA A 120 -21.47 3.20 -2.39
CA ALA A 120 -21.63 4.56 -1.88
C ALA A 120 -20.57 4.91 -0.84
N VAL A 121 -20.09 3.93 -0.05
CA VAL A 121 -19.04 4.08 0.96
C VAL A 121 -17.71 4.42 0.26
N LEU A 122 -17.29 3.62 -0.71
CA LEU A 122 -16.05 3.85 -1.46
C LEU A 122 -16.12 5.17 -2.24
N ASN A 123 -17.25 5.44 -2.88
CA ASN A 123 -17.44 6.64 -3.68
C ASN A 123 -17.41 7.94 -2.85
N SER A 124 -17.87 7.89 -1.59
CA SER A 124 -17.85 9.05 -0.69
C SER A 124 -16.52 9.24 0.03
N ALA A 125 -15.80 8.14 0.32
CA ALA A 125 -14.54 8.18 1.04
C ALA A 125 -13.33 8.54 0.17
N ILE A 126 -13.37 8.20 -1.13
CA ILE A 126 -12.23 8.33 -2.05
C ILE A 126 -12.52 9.43 -3.08
N PRO A 127 -11.67 10.47 -3.19
CA PRO A 127 -11.77 11.49 -4.24
C PRO A 127 -11.83 10.88 -5.65
N ALA A 128 -12.57 11.53 -6.56
CA ALA A 128 -12.84 10.97 -7.89
C ALA A 128 -11.58 10.71 -8.74
N ASN A 129 -10.53 11.51 -8.57
CA ASN A 129 -9.24 11.33 -9.25
C ASN A 129 -8.40 10.18 -8.69
N LEU A 130 -8.78 9.60 -7.54
CA LEU A 130 -8.09 8.51 -6.85
C LEU A 130 -8.84 7.17 -6.93
N ARG A 131 -9.80 7.04 -7.84
CA ARG A 131 -10.54 5.81 -8.10
C ARG A 131 -10.96 5.70 -9.56
N SER A 132 -11.29 4.51 -10.00
CA SER A 132 -11.88 4.29 -11.32
C SER A 132 -13.26 4.90 -11.41
N ALA A 133 -13.57 5.59 -12.49
CA ALA A 133 -14.92 6.07 -12.79
C ALA A 133 -15.92 4.91 -12.96
N GLU A 134 -15.42 3.77 -13.47
CA GLU A 134 -16.19 2.54 -13.68
C GLU A 134 -16.17 1.60 -12.46
N GLY A 135 -15.57 2.02 -11.32
CA GLY A 135 -15.52 1.20 -10.10
C GLY A 135 -14.58 -0.02 -10.18
N GLN A 136 -13.63 -0.04 -11.11
CA GLN A 136 -12.71 -1.16 -11.31
C GLN A 136 -11.59 -1.22 -10.28
N TRP A 137 -11.21 -0.09 -9.69
CA TRP A 137 -10.15 0.02 -8.69
C TRP A 137 -10.36 1.24 -7.78
N PHE A 138 -9.74 1.17 -6.58
CA PHE A 138 -9.85 2.16 -5.52
C PHE A 138 -8.49 2.37 -4.85
N ALA A 139 -8.08 3.62 -4.65
CA ALA A 139 -6.93 3.92 -3.84
C ALA A 139 -7.22 3.66 -2.36
N LEU A 140 -6.21 3.22 -1.62
CA LEU A 140 -6.27 2.93 -0.17
C LEU A 140 -5.33 3.83 0.62
N SER A 141 -4.22 4.26 0.02
CA SER A 141 -3.28 5.23 0.60
C SER A 141 -2.49 5.92 -0.50
N LEU A 142 -1.90 7.07 -0.14
CA LEU A 142 -1.08 7.87 -1.05
C LEU A 142 0.35 7.94 -0.54
N ARG A 143 1.29 8.01 -1.49
CA ARG A 143 2.71 8.22 -1.25
C ARG A 143 3.22 9.29 -2.19
N ASP A 144 3.65 10.40 -1.61
CA ASP A 144 4.20 11.51 -2.36
C ASP A 144 5.67 11.24 -2.73
N ARG A 145 6.06 11.71 -3.92
CA ARG A 145 7.42 11.70 -4.41
C ARG A 145 8.00 13.10 -4.19
N VAL A 146 8.92 13.23 -3.25
CA VAL A 146 9.41 14.50 -2.71
C VAL A 146 10.89 14.69 -2.96
N VAL A 147 11.40 15.87 -2.66
CA VAL A 147 12.84 16.15 -2.55
C VAL A 147 13.25 16.05 -1.09
N TYR A 148 14.24 15.21 -0.81
CA TYR A 148 15.06 15.33 0.39
C TYR A 148 16.12 16.37 0.13
N ALA A 149 16.32 17.27 1.06
CA ALA A 149 17.30 18.34 0.93
C ALA A 149 18.09 18.51 2.23
N ASP A 150 19.32 19.01 2.13
CA ASP A 150 20.03 19.53 3.28
C ASP A 150 19.19 20.61 3.98
N LYS A 151 19.24 20.65 5.31
CA LYS A 151 18.38 21.52 6.12
C LYS A 151 18.58 23.01 5.88
N ASP A 152 19.78 23.38 5.44
CA ASP A 152 20.18 24.78 5.29
C ASP A 152 19.79 25.36 3.89
N LEU A 153 19.22 24.53 3.01
CA LEU A 153 18.80 24.95 1.69
C LEU A 153 17.41 25.58 1.70
N ASP A 154 17.28 26.75 1.09
CA ASP A 154 15.97 27.33 0.76
C ASP A 154 15.53 26.79 -0.61
N LEU A 155 14.46 25.99 -0.58
CA LEU A 155 13.81 25.40 -1.77
C LEU A 155 12.34 25.83 -1.86
N SER A 156 12.01 27.03 -1.38
CA SER A 156 10.66 27.57 -1.49
C SER A 156 10.22 27.66 -2.95
N GLY A 157 9.07 27.10 -3.28
CA GLY A 157 8.53 27.08 -4.63
C GLY A 157 9.24 26.13 -5.60
N PHE A 158 10.02 25.15 -5.08
CA PHE A 158 10.75 24.19 -5.90
C PHE A 158 9.81 23.31 -6.74
N THR A 159 10.13 23.17 -8.03
CA THR A 159 9.40 22.33 -8.97
C THR A 159 10.23 21.08 -9.32
N TYR A 160 9.57 20.05 -9.92
CA TYR A 160 10.33 18.89 -10.42
C TYR A 160 11.26 19.29 -11.57
N GLU A 161 10.87 20.30 -12.34
CA GLU A 161 11.65 20.83 -13.45
C GLU A 161 12.98 21.45 -12.98
N ASP A 162 13.00 22.06 -11.80
CA ASP A 162 14.19 22.72 -11.21
C ASP A 162 15.35 21.76 -10.95
N LEU A 163 15.09 20.43 -10.88
CA LEU A 163 16.16 19.43 -10.77
C LEU A 163 17.12 19.43 -11.99
N ALA A 164 16.67 19.96 -13.12
CA ALA A 164 17.48 20.10 -14.32
C ALA A 164 18.39 21.35 -14.32
N ASP A 165 18.25 22.26 -13.37
CA ASP A 165 19.06 23.46 -13.28
C ASP A 165 20.55 23.12 -13.09
N GLU A 166 21.42 23.82 -13.83
CA GLU A 166 22.87 23.63 -13.76
C GLU A 166 23.47 23.90 -12.37
N LYS A 167 22.80 24.70 -11.55
CA LYS A 167 23.21 24.93 -10.15
C LYS A 167 23.30 23.63 -9.32
N TRP A 168 22.63 22.56 -9.73
CA TRP A 168 22.62 21.27 -9.09
C TRP A 168 23.67 20.29 -9.60
N LYS A 169 24.56 20.70 -10.49
CA LYS A 169 25.60 19.86 -11.08
C LYS A 169 26.46 19.20 -10.01
N GLY A 170 26.48 17.85 -9.98
CA GLY A 170 27.20 17.06 -9.01
C GLY A 170 26.60 17.11 -7.59
N ARG A 171 25.33 17.49 -7.44
CA ARG A 171 24.66 17.70 -6.13
C ARG A 171 23.36 16.92 -5.94
N VAL A 172 22.96 16.10 -6.91
CA VAL A 172 21.71 15.33 -6.89
C VAL A 172 21.99 13.85 -6.61
N CYS A 173 21.26 13.25 -5.67
CA CYS A 173 21.21 11.80 -5.48
C CYS A 173 19.82 11.26 -5.82
N ILE A 174 19.80 10.11 -6.50
CA ILE A 174 18.57 9.44 -6.85
C ILE A 174 18.82 7.92 -6.93
N ARG A 175 17.79 7.12 -6.71
CA ARG A 175 17.81 5.69 -7.02
C ARG A 175 17.66 5.46 -8.52
N SER A 176 17.80 4.20 -8.98
CA SER A 176 17.64 3.82 -10.38
C SER A 176 16.41 4.48 -11.02
N GLY A 177 16.58 5.02 -12.22
CA GLY A 177 15.50 5.57 -13.03
C GLY A 177 14.46 4.52 -13.43
N GLN A 178 14.88 3.25 -13.57
CA GLN A 178 14.00 2.12 -13.89
C GLN A 178 13.17 1.65 -12.70
N HIS A 179 13.44 2.16 -11.49
CA HIS A 179 12.61 1.78 -10.36
C HIS A 179 11.17 2.31 -10.50
N PRO A 180 10.12 1.51 -10.18
CA PRO A 180 8.71 1.91 -10.37
C PRO A 180 8.34 3.28 -9.82
N TYR A 181 8.96 3.73 -8.72
CA TYR A 181 8.68 5.06 -8.16
C TYR A 181 9.19 6.20 -9.05
N ASN A 182 10.33 6.01 -9.71
CA ASN A 182 10.88 7.00 -10.62
C ASN A 182 10.22 6.93 -12.00
N THR A 183 9.98 5.74 -12.54
CA THR A 183 9.23 5.60 -13.80
C THR A 183 7.83 6.19 -13.69
N SER A 184 7.17 6.11 -12.51
CA SER A 184 5.88 6.77 -12.26
C SER A 184 5.99 8.30 -12.30
N LEU A 185 7.01 8.89 -11.63
CA LEU A 185 7.27 10.32 -11.71
C LEU A 185 7.59 10.76 -13.15
N PHE A 186 8.45 10.01 -13.85
CA PHE A 186 8.85 10.35 -15.23
C PHE A 186 7.67 10.21 -16.21
N ALA A 187 6.76 9.26 -15.95
CA ALA A 187 5.51 9.17 -16.70
C ALA A 187 4.60 10.38 -16.47
N ALA A 188 4.56 10.92 -15.24
CA ALA A 188 3.85 12.16 -14.96
C ALA A 188 4.51 13.37 -15.62
N MET A 189 5.86 13.44 -15.64
CA MET A 189 6.60 14.47 -16.40
C MET A 189 6.26 14.42 -17.90
N ILE A 190 6.12 13.22 -18.49
CA ILE A 190 5.69 13.08 -19.89
C ILE A 190 4.25 13.58 -20.08
N ALA A 191 3.36 13.27 -19.14
CA ALA A 191 1.97 13.70 -19.21
C ALA A 191 1.81 15.24 -19.15
N HIS A 192 2.65 15.91 -18.34
CA HIS A 192 2.67 17.37 -18.24
C HIS A 192 3.41 18.06 -19.41
N ASN A 193 4.61 17.58 -19.73
CA ASN A 193 5.57 18.33 -20.55
C ASN A 193 5.81 17.70 -21.94
N GLY A 194 5.32 16.47 -22.15
CA GLY A 194 5.57 15.70 -23.37
C GLY A 194 6.92 14.96 -23.34
N ALA A 195 7.07 14.00 -24.25
CA ALA A 195 8.21 13.08 -24.29
C ALA A 195 9.55 13.78 -24.50
N GLN A 196 9.63 14.71 -25.46
CA GLN A 196 10.89 15.39 -25.81
C GLN A 196 11.41 16.28 -24.66
N ALA A 197 10.52 17.04 -24.01
CA ALA A 197 10.90 17.89 -22.90
C ALA A 197 11.37 17.02 -21.71
N THR A 198 10.70 15.89 -21.46
CA THR A 198 11.09 14.93 -20.42
C THR A 198 12.43 14.25 -20.72
N GLU A 199 12.72 13.92 -21.98
CA GLU A 199 14.02 13.39 -22.38
C GLU A 199 15.15 14.40 -22.09
N ASN A 200 14.93 15.66 -22.44
CA ASN A 200 15.88 16.73 -22.16
C ASN A 200 16.09 16.94 -20.67
N TRP A 201 15.00 16.92 -19.89
CA TRP A 201 15.03 17.01 -18.44
C TRP A 201 15.79 15.82 -17.81
N LEU A 202 15.52 14.58 -18.22
CA LEU A 202 16.25 13.39 -17.76
C LEU A 202 17.74 13.49 -18.05
N THR A 203 18.11 14.01 -19.24
CA THR A 203 19.50 14.21 -19.62
C THR A 203 20.19 15.23 -18.71
N ALA A 204 19.53 16.35 -18.43
CA ALA A 204 20.04 17.39 -17.55
C ALA A 204 20.17 16.88 -16.10
N VAL A 205 19.14 16.21 -15.56
CA VAL A 205 19.17 15.61 -14.21
C VAL A 205 20.30 14.59 -14.10
N LYS A 206 20.49 13.73 -15.13
CA LYS A 206 21.63 12.82 -15.16
C LYS A 206 22.97 13.56 -15.05
N GLY A 207 23.13 14.70 -15.76
CA GLY A 207 24.31 15.54 -15.67
C GLY A 207 24.52 16.19 -14.30
N ASN A 208 23.47 16.27 -13.51
CA ASN A 208 23.48 16.84 -12.15
C ASN A 208 23.74 15.81 -11.06
N LEU A 209 23.79 14.50 -11.38
CA LEU A 209 24.01 13.45 -10.39
C LEU A 209 25.39 13.57 -9.73
N ALA A 210 25.42 13.50 -8.41
CA ALA A 210 26.64 13.43 -7.61
C ALA A 210 27.30 12.04 -7.66
N ARG A 211 26.50 11.02 -7.88
CA ARG A 211 26.89 9.62 -8.05
C ARG A 211 25.94 8.91 -9.00
N LYS A 212 26.33 7.74 -9.48
CA LYS A 212 25.44 6.86 -10.27
C LYS A 212 24.09 6.68 -9.58
N ALA A 213 23.01 6.71 -10.37
CA ALA A 213 21.66 6.43 -9.90
C ALA A 213 21.58 4.99 -9.36
N ALA A 214 21.52 4.83 -8.05
CA ALA A 214 21.56 3.52 -7.38
C ALA A 214 21.07 3.62 -5.94
N GLY A 215 20.94 2.46 -5.27
CA GLY A 215 20.48 2.35 -3.88
C GLY A 215 18.98 2.55 -3.74
N GLY A 216 18.56 2.92 -2.55
CA GLY A 216 17.16 3.18 -2.18
C GLY A 216 16.93 4.61 -1.70
N ASP A 217 15.68 4.95 -1.41
CA ASP A 217 15.31 6.29 -0.98
C ASP A 217 15.96 6.69 0.37
N ARG A 218 16.22 5.73 1.27
CA ARG A 218 16.95 5.99 2.52
C ARG A 218 18.44 6.25 2.32
N ASP A 219 19.03 5.65 1.27
CA ASP A 219 20.41 5.92 0.89
C ASP A 219 20.60 7.37 0.43
N VAL A 220 19.58 7.98 -0.16
CA VAL A 220 19.60 9.42 -0.49
C VAL A 220 19.80 10.27 0.78
N ALA A 221 19.07 9.98 1.85
CA ALA A 221 19.22 10.72 3.11
C ALA A 221 20.60 10.48 3.76
N ARG A 222 21.10 9.24 3.70
CA ARG A 222 22.47 8.91 4.13
C ARG A 222 23.51 9.72 3.35
N ASP A 223 23.36 9.79 2.05
CA ASP A 223 24.34 10.45 1.16
C ASP A 223 24.31 11.98 1.32
N ILE A 224 23.15 12.56 1.64
CA ILE A 224 23.04 13.98 2.03
C ILE A 224 23.78 14.21 3.36
N LEU A 225 23.56 13.38 4.39
CA LEU A 225 24.28 13.47 5.65
C LEU A 225 25.81 13.36 5.46
N ALA A 226 26.23 12.54 4.51
CA ALA A 226 27.66 12.34 4.19
C ALA A 226 28.25 13.47 3.32
N GLY A 227 27.46 14.46 2.90
CA GLY A 227 27.91 15.56 2.01
C GLY A 227 28.23 15.12 0.59
N ILE A 228 27.71 13.96 0.15
CA ILE A 228 27.88 13.46 -1.24
C ILE A 228 26.96 14.23 -2.19
N CYS A 229 25.76 14.56 -1.76
CA CYS A 229 24.79 15.35 -2.50
C CYS A 229 24.02 16.28 -1.55
N ASP A 230 23.39 17.29 -2.09
CA ASP A 230 22.64 18.26 -1.31
C ASP A 230 21.14 18.04 -1.38
N ILE A 231 20.67 17.48 -2.49
CA ILE A 231 19.27 17.14 -2.72
C ILE A 231 19.12 15.78 -3.37
N GLY A 232 17.90 15.22 -3.29
CA GLY A 232 17.57 14.01 -4.03
C GLY A 232 16.10 13.64 -3.98
N ILE A 233 15.65 12.86 -4.96
CA ILE A 233 14.25 12.41 -5.08
C ILE A 233 14.03 11.15 -4.26
N ALA A 234 12.98 11.17 -3.43
CA ALA A 234 12.61 10.06 -2.56
C ALA A 234 11.11 10.08 -2.19
N ASN A 235 10.61 9.05 -1.53
CA ASN A 235 9.25 9.04 -0.99
C ASN A 235 9.24 9.55 0.47
N ALA A 236 8.30 10.40 0.81
CA ALA A 236 8.22 11.04 2.13
C ALA A 236 8.05 10.05 3.29
N TYR A 237 7.31 8.95 3.09
CA TYR A 237 7.05 7.99 4.17
C TYR A 237 8.30 7.36 4.80
N TYR A 238 9.40 7.29 4.06
CA TYR A 238 10.67 6.81 4.64
C TYR A 238 11.22 7.76 5.71
N VAL A 239 10.94 9.06 5.61
CA VAL A 239 11.35 10.02 6.64
C VAL A 239 10.60 9.77 7.94
N GLY A 240 9.29 9.45 7.86
CA GLY A 240 8.53 9.00 9.01
C GLY A 240 9.19 7.80 9.71
N ARG A 241 9.60 6.79 8.94
CA ARG A 241 10.31 5.62 9.46
C ARG A 241 11.67 5.96 10.05
N MET A 242 12.46 6.78 9.37
CA MET A 242 13.80 7.17 9.85
C MET A 242 13.71 8.01 11.12
N LYS A 243 12.81 8.99 11.18
CA LYS A 243 12.62 9.85 12.36
C LYS A 243 12.00 9.13 13.56
N ASN A 244 11.35 7.99 13.36
CA ASN A 244 10.82 7.13 14.43
C ASN A 244 11.69 5.87 14.67
N ALA A 245 12.87 5.77 14.05
CA ALA A 245 13.83 4.72 14.35
C ALA A 245 14.44 4.91 15.77
N GLU A 246 15.06 3.85 16.30
CA GLU A 246 15.70 3.86 17.63
C GLU A 246 16.63 5.06 17.80
N PRO A 247 16.54 5.76 18.93
CA PRO A 247 17.45 6.85 19.24
C PRO A 247 18.92 6.43 19.13
N GLY A 248 19.72 7.22 18.41
CA GLY A 248 21.14 6.94 18.17
C GLY A 248 21.43 5.95 17.04
N SER A 249 20.42 5.42 16.37
CA SER A 249 20.61 4.60 15.17
C SER A 249 21.03 5.46 13.97
N GLU A 250 21.73 4.83 13.01
CA GLU A 250 22.10 5.49 11.75
C GLU A 250 20.88 6.02 10.99
N GLN A 251 19.79 5.24 10.96
CA GLN A 251 18.57 5.66 10.28
C GLN A 251 17.96 6.92 10.90
N ARG A 252 18.00 7.05 12.22
CA ARG A 252 17.57 8.26 12.92
C ARG A 252 18.44 9.45 12.51
N ALA A 253 19.76 9.29 12.46
CA ALA A 253 20.69 10.32 12.03
C ALA A 253 20.41 10.76 10.58
N TRP A 254 20.13 9.82 9.67
CA TRP A 254 19.76 10.15 8.27
C TRP A 254 18.46 10.97 8.20
N GLY A 255 17.42 10.57 8.93
CA GLY A 255 16.16 11.29 8.97
C GLY A 255 16.25 12.69 9.58
N ASP A 256 17.15 12.83 10.57
CA ASP A 256 17.37 14.10 11.26
C ASP A 256 18.28 15.05 10.47
N ALA A 257 19.00 14.57 9.45
CA ALA A 257 19.88 15.37 8.60
C ALA A 257 19.18 16.11 7.47
N ILE A 258 17.95 15.73 7.14
CA ILE A 258 17.25 16.23 5.97
C ILE A 258 15.97 16.99 6.31
N GLN A 259 15.60 17.88 5.42
CA GLN A 259 14.24 18.40 5.29
C GLN A 259 13.51 17.73 4.12
N VAL A 260 12.17 17.75 4.18
CA VAL A 260 11.29 17.30 3.09
C VAL A 260 10.71 18.50 2.38
N VAL A 261 10.93 18.58 1.09
CA VAL A 261 10.34 19.60 0.22
C VAL A 261 9.40 18.89 -0.76
N ARG A 262 8.18 19.41 -0.91
CA ARG A 262 7.20 18.90 -1.87
C ARG A 262 7.27 19.70 -3.15
N PRO A 263 7.96 19.18 -4.18
CA PRO A 263 7.94 19.83 -5.47
C PRO A 263 6.56 19.71 -6.09
N VAL A 264 6.21 20.65 -6.92
CA VAL A 264 5.04 20.61 -7.80
C VAL A 264 5.52 20.57 -9.25
N PHE A 265 4.68 20.13 -10.19
CA PHE A 265 4.98 20.35 -11.60
C PHE A 265 4.83 21.84 -11.93
N ALA A 266 5.69 22.37 -12.80
CA ALA A 266 5.69 23.77 -13.21
C ALA A 266 4.48 24.14 -14.09
N ALA A 267 3.69 23.17 -14.52
CA ALA A 267 2.45 23.37 -15.27
C ALA A 267 1.41 24.16 -14.47
N GLU A 268 0.52 24.86 -15.16
CA GLU A 268 -0.60 25.54 -14.53
C GLU A 268 -1.43 24.54 -13.71
N ASN A 269 -1.65 24.86 -12.43
CA ASN A 269 -2.29 23.98 -11.45
C ASN A 269 -1.55 22.66 -11.17
N GLY A 270 -0.27 22.56 -11.52
CA GLY A 270 0.54 21.40 -11.18
C GLY A 270 0.61 21.18 -9.66
N GLY A 271 0.62 19.92 -9.25
CA GLY A 271 0.73 19.50 -7.85
C GLY A 271 1.91 18.55 -7.63
N THR A 272 1.99 18.02 -6.43
CA THR A 272 2.97 17.01 -6.07
C THR A 272 2.57 15.66 -6.65
N HIS A 273 3.49 14.96 -7.30
CA HIS A 273 3.27 13.60 -7.79
C HIS A 273 3.01 12.63 -6.64
N VAL A 274 1.94 11.87 -6.77
CA VAL A 274 1.59 10.79 -5.84
C VAL A 274 1.47 9.45 -6.58
N ASN A 275 1.85 8.39 -5.89
CA ASN A 275 1.53 7.02 -6.25
C ASN A 275 0.61 6.44 -5.17
N ILE A 276 -0.16 5.40 -5.49
CA ILE A 276 -1.12 4.82 -4.57
C ILE A 276 -0.73 3.40 -4.17
N SER A 277 -1.17 3.00 -2.97
CA SER A 277 -1.56 1.61 -2.73
C SER A 277 -3.05 1.53 -3.02
N GLY A 278 -3.45 0.58 -3.83
CA GLY A 278 -4.84 0.46 -4.22
C GLY A 278 -5.28 -0.99 -4.33
N ALA A 279 -6.57 -1.19 -4.44
CA ALA A 279 -7.17 -2.51 -4.56
C ALA A 279 -8.35 -2.55 -5.53
N ALA A 280 -8.66 -3.75 -5.96
CA ALA A 280 -9.78 -4.08 -6.82
C ALA A 280 -10.42 -5.39 -6.37
N VAL A 281 -11.68 -5.62 -6.72
CA VAL A 281 -12.31 -6.94 -6.57
C VAL A 281 -11.96 -7.78 -7.80
N ALA A 282 -11.48 -9.01 -7.56
CA ALA A 282 -11.13 -9.91 -8.63
C ALA A 282 -12.35 -10.29 -9.47
N ARG A 283 -12.17 -10.50 -10.80
CA ARG A 283 -13.25 -10.76 -11.75
C ARG A 283 -14.14 -11.95 -11.36
N HIS A 284 -13.53 -13.01 -10.86
CA HIS A 284 -14.21 -14.25 -10.50
C HIS A 284 -14.23 -14.48 -8.97
N ALA A 285 -14.19 -13.40 -8.18
CA ALA A 285 -14.17 -13.44 -6.72
C ALA A 285 -15.27 -14.36 -6.15
N PRO A 286 -14.92 -15.50 -5.53
CA PRO A 286 -15.91 -16.40 -4.94
C PRO A 286 -16.62 -15.76 -3.72
N ASN A 287 -15.96 -14.85 -3.01
CA ASN A 287 -16.50 -14.17 -1.83
C ASN A 287 -16.68 -12.67 -2.07
N ARG A 288 -17.28 -12.31 -3.23
CA ARG A 288 -17.43 -10.93 -3.69
C ARG A 288 -17.96 -9.95 -2.64
N ASP A 289 -19.02 -10.32 -1.94
CA ASP A 289 -19.65 -9.42 -0.97
C ASP A 289 -18.75 -9.16 0.26
N ASN A 290 -17.99 -10.15 0.68
CA ASN A 290 -16.98 -10.00 1.73
C ASN A 290 -15.79 -9.19 1.24
N ALA A 291 -15.40 -9.33 -0.03
CA ALA A 291 -14.37 -8.49 -0.66
C ALA A 291 -14.76 -7.01 -0.65
N VAL A 292 -16.01 -6.68 -0.99
CA VAL A 292 -16.53 -5.31 -0.93
C VAL A 292 -16.49 -4.78 0.51
N LYS A 293 -16.93 -5.55 1.51
CA LYS A 293 -16.85 -5.18 2.93
C LYS A 293 -15.42 -4.89 3.37
N LEU A 294 -14.45 -5.69 2.90
CA LEU A 294 -13.03 -5.43 3.21
C LEU A 294 -12.58 -4.10 2.61
N LEU A 295 -12.91 -3.81 1.35
CA LEU A 295 -12.56 -2.52 0.72
C LEU A 295 -13.21 -1.34 1.46
N GLU A 296 -14.49 -1.44 1.82
CA GLU A 296 -15.21 -0.42 2.57
C GLU A 296 -14.60 -0.18 3.96
N TYR A 297 -14.20 -1.26 4.65
CA TYR A 297 -13.47 -1.16 5.93
C TYR A 297 -12.14 -0.43 5.76
N LEU A 298 -11.35 -0.78 4.72
CA LEU A 298 -10.02 -0.20 4.49
C LEU A 298 -10.04 1.31 4.20
N VAL A 299 -11.19 1.88 3.80
CA VAL A 299 -11.37 3.33 3.64
C VAL A 299 -12.09 3.98 4.82
N GLY A 300 -12.45 3.22 5.85
CA GLY A 300 -13.02 3.72 7.09
C GLY A 300 -12.00 4.46 7.97
N ASP A 301 -12.46 5.30 8.89
CA ASP A 301 -11.59 6.16 9.73
C ASP A 301 -10.57 5.36 10.54
N GLU A 302 -10.97 4.23 11.10
CA GLU A 302 -10.09 3.37 11.89
C GLU A 302 -8.95 2.80 11.02
N ALA A 303 -9.29 2.18 9.89
CA ALA A 303 -8.31 1.59 8.99
C ALA A 303 -7.38 2.65 8.39
N GLN A 304 -7.92 3.80 7.99
CA GLN A 304 -7.14 4.91 7.45
C GLN A 304 -6.19 5.51 8.50
N SER A 305 -6.63 5.61 9.76
CA SER A 305 -5.78 6.05 10.88
C SER A 305 -4.67 5.04 11.20
N LEU A 306 -4.98 3.73 11.17
CA LEU A 306 -3.99 2.67 11.33
C LEU A 306 -2.96 2.71 10.18
N TYR A 307 -3.43 2.88 8.96
CA TYR A 307 -2.60 2.97 7.76
C TYR A 307 -1.61 4.14 7.84
N ALA A 308 -2.10 5.33 8.20
CA ALA A 308 -1.28 6.53 8.34
C ALA A 308 -0.18 6.35 9.40
N ARG A 309 -0.52 5.81 10.57
CA ARG A 309 0.44 5.63 11.68
C ARG A 309 1.43 4.49 11.46
N ALA A 310 0.97 3.36 10.92
CA ALA A 310 1.84 2.18 10.72
C ALA A 310 2.79 2.36 9.55
N ASN A 311 2.37 3.08 8.52
CA ASN A 311 3.09 3.16 7.25
C ASN A 311 3.65 4.54 6.93
N TYR A 312 3.24 5.59 7.66
CA TYR A 312 3.58 6.99 7.36
C TYR A 312 3.12 7.42 5.97
N GLU A 313 2.06 6.78 5.45
CA GLU A 313 1.43 7.10 4.18
C GLU A 313 0.23 8.02 4.40
N TYR A 314 -0.19 8.74 3.36
CA TYR A 314 -1.36 9.61 3.45
C TYR A 314 -2.63 8.80 3.30
N PRO A 315 -3.63 9.03 4.17
CA PRO A 315 -4.97 8.49 3.97
C PRO A 315 -5.58 9.03 2.69
N VAL A 316 -6.38 8.19 2.01
CA VAL A 316 -7.19 8.66 0.87
C VAL A 316 -8.42 9.42 1.31
N LYS A 317 -8.93 9.11 2.50
CA LYS A 317 -10.10 9.76 3.07
C LYS A 317 -9.72 11.12 3.66
N PRO A 318 -10.33 12.23 3.19
CA PRO A 318 -10.09 13.54 3.75
C PRO A 318 -10.43 13.63 5.24
N GLY A 319 -9.67 14.41 5.99
CA GLY A 319 -9.91 14.68 7.42
C GLY A 319 -9.37 13.64 8.40
N VAL A 320 -8.78 12.54 7.93
CA VAL A 320 -8.10 11.58 8.80
C VAL A 320 -6.76 12.15 9.26
N ALA A 321 -6.49 12.03 10.57
CA ALA A 321 -5.26 12.56 11.16
C ALA A 321 -4.01 11.83 10.63
N LEU A 322 -3.01 12.62 10.26
CA LEU A 322 -1.70 12.15 9.84
C LEU A 322 -0.83 11.77 11.06
N ASP A 323 0.20 10.96 10.83
CA ASP A 323 1.31 10.85 11.79
C ASP A 323 1.95 12.23 12.00
N PRO A 324 2.36 12.61 13.24
CA PRO A 324 2.93 13.94 13.52
C PRO A 324 4.16 14.28 12.66
N VAL A 325 5.00 13.30 12.32
CA VAL A 325 6.16 13.52 11.43
C VAL A 325 5.68 13.83 10.02
N VAL A 326 4.70 13.10 9.50
CA VAL A 326 4.13 13.34 8.17
C VAL A 326 3.40 14.69 8.12
N ALA A 327 2.67 15.04 9.17
CA ALA A 327 2.01 16.35 9.30
C ALA A 327 3.00 17.51 9.31
N SER A 328 4.21 17.30 9.88
CA SER A 328 5.26 18.33 9.93
C SER A 328 5.83 18.71 8.55
N PHE A 329 5.56 17.91 7.50
CA PHE A 329 5.97 18.25 6.13
C PHE A 329 5.09 19.32 5.48
N GLY A 330 4.07 19.80 6.16
CA GLY A 330 3.12 20.81 5.67
C GLY A 330 1.98 20.24 4.84
N GLU A 331 1.21 21.11 4.20
CA GLU A 331 0.11 20.71 3.33
C GLU A 331 0.62 20.11 2.01
N MET A 332 -0.14 19.17 1.44
CA MET A 332 0.15 18.56 0.16
C MET A 332 -0.92 18.94 -0.86
N THR A 333 -0.52 19.64 -1.90
CA THR A 333 -1.35 19.81 -3.10
C THR A 333 -1.08 18.66 -4.05
N ILE A 334 -2.03 17.73 -4.12
CA ILE A 334 -1.91 16.56 -5.02
C ILE A 334 -2.06 17.03 -6.47
N ASP A 335 -1.20 16.49 -7.35
CA ASP A 335 -1.32 16.72 -8.78
C ASP A 335 -2.70 16.28 -9.29
N PRO A 336 -3.44 17.13 -10.03
CA PRO A 336 -4.79 16.83 -10.46
C PRO A 336 -4.86 15.85 -11.65
N LEU A 337 -3.75 15.51 -12.30
CA LEU A 337 -3.76 14.58 -13.42
C LEU A 337 -4.34 13.22 -13.01
N PRO A 338 -5.29 12.68 -13.80
CA PRO A 338 -5.80 11.34 -13.57
C PRO A 338 -4.66 10.30 -13.60
N LEU A 339 -4.61 9.43 -12.60
CA LEU A 339 -3.57 8.41 -12.49
C LEU A 339 -3.49 7.50 -13.73
N ALA A 340 -4.61 7.24 -14.40
CA ALA A 340 -4.64 6.48 -15.64
C ALA A 340 -3.83 7.16 -16.78
N GLN A 341 -3.90 8.50 -16.87
CA GLN A 341 -3.09 9.25 -17.87
C GLN A 341 -1.60 9.17 -17.54
N VAL A 342 -1.23 9.19 -16.27
CA VAL A 342 0.17 8.99 -15.86
C VAL A 342 0.62 7.59 -16.25
N VAL A 343 -0.13 6.56 -15.91
CA VAL A 343 0.22 5.16 -16.16
C VAL A 343 0.39 4.87 -17.66
N ALA A 344 -0.44 5.46 -18.52
CA ALA A 344 -0.33 5.31 -19.97
C ALA A 344 1.07 5.68 -20.53
N ASN A 345 1.84 6.50 -19.81
CA ASN A 345 3.19 6.92 -20.21
C ASN A 345 4.33 6.08 -19.58
N ARG A 346 4.04 5.08 -18.73
CA ARG A 346 5.07 4.31 -18.00
C ARG A 346 6.07 3.60 -18.90
N LYS A 347 5.58 2.97 -19.97
CA LYS A 347 6.44 2.29 -20.93
C LYS A 347 7.40 3.27 -21.58
N LEU A 348 6.88 4.39 -22.08
CA LEU A 348 7.69 5.44 -22.68
C LEU A 348 8.69 6.05 -21.68
N ALA A 349 8.29 6.24 -20.42
CA ALA A 349 9.20 6.71 -19.37
C ALA A 349 10.38 5.76 -19.16
N SER A 350 10.13 4.45 -19.13
CA SER A 350 11.19 3.43 -19.05
C SER A 350 12.11 3.46 -20.28
N GLU A 351 11.54 3.56 -21.48
CA GLU A 351 12.31 3.68 -22.73
C GLU A 351 13.19 4.93 -22.75
N LEU A 352 12.71 6.07 -22.23
CA LEU A 352 13.50 7.30 -22.13
C LEU A 352 14.65 7.16 -21.11
N VAL A 353 14.43 6.49 -19.98
CA VAL A 353 15.50 6.19 -18.99
C VAL A 353 16.63 5.41 -19.65
N ASP A 354 16.32 4.38 -20.45
CA ASP A 354 17.30 3.60 -21.19
C ASP A 354 17.98 4.42 -22.29
N LYS A 355 17.20 5.19 -23.06
CA LYS A 355 17.69 6.02 -24.15
C LYS A 355 18.73 7.04 -23.71
N VAL A 356 18.49 7.73 -22.57
CA VAL A 356 19.46 8.69 -22.00
C VAL A 356 20.57 8.00 -21.20
N GLY A 357 20.45 6.68 -20.96
CA GLY A 357 21.38 5.92 -20.15
C GLY A 357 21.42 6.41 -18.70
N PHE A 358 20.27 6.72 -18.13
CA PHE A 358 20.16 7.40 -16.84
C PHE A 358 20.86 6.63 -15.71
N ASP A 359 20.80 5.31 -15.74
CA ASP A 359 21.37 4.40 -14.76
C ASP A 359 22.82 3.98 -15.06
N ASN A 360 23.47 4.55 -16.10
CA ASN A 360 24.81 4.17 -16.57
C ASN A 360 25.93 5.07 -15.99
#